data_fbc1aabb9376697a089b583c3fdff14b
#
_entry.id   fbc1aabb9376697a089b583c3fdff14b
#
_cell.length_a   1.000
_cell.length_b   1.000
_cell.length_c   1.000
_cell.angle_alpha   90.00
_cell.angle_beta   90.00
_cell.angle_gamma   90.00
#
_symmetry.space_group_name_H-M   'P 1'
#
loop_
_entity.id
_entity.type
_entity.pdbx_description
1 polymer ?
#
loop_
_entity_poly.entity_id
_entity_poly.type
_entity_poly.pdbx_seq_one_letter_code
_entity_poly.pdbx_strand_id
1 'polypeptide(L)'
;IISYVRPDGTLVARKFEAWSNQGAYASHGHSIVAKGMGAFPQLYPCDNLECDCWTVYTNRPAAGAMRGYGIPQAMWAGECHIDDICQAIGMEPMEFRRKNLMPVGYTDGFSRNELYADTFNQCMDKGMAMLDYQRKYREYQNQTGPVRRGVGLAVFWYNTAVWPISLESSSCRMVLNQDGSLQFQTGETEIGQGCDTAYSQMVADAVGIPVEDVHVVSTQDTDVTPFGTGAYASRQTYIGGFSIMQTALALRERILQIAHEQTRMPVSVLDLVDGKIIRKEDGR
;
A
#
# COMPACT_ATOMS: atom_id res chain seq x y z
N ILE A 1 21.26 14.04 -4.70
CA ILE A 1 21.72 12.72 -4.23
C ILE A 1 23.19 12.56 -4.63
N ILE A 2 24.00 12.00 -3.72
CA ILE A 2 25.39 11.61 -3.98
C ILE A 2 25.52 10.13 -3.58
N SER A 3 26.18 9.33 -4.39
CA SER A 3 26.47 7.93 -4.07
C SER A 3 27.93 7.59 -4.37
N TYR A 4 28.51 6.79 -3.52
CA TYR A 4 29.85 6.21 -3.67
C TYR A 4 29.66 4.73 -4.01
N VAL A 5 30.19 4.33 -5.14
CA VAL A 5 29.97 3.01 -5.72
C VAL A 5 31.32 2.40 -6.11
N ARG A 6 31.52 1.13 -5.79
CA ARG A 6 32.69 0.36 -6.24
C ARG A 6 32.58 0.05 -7.73
N PRO A 7 33.69 -0.26 -8.41
CA PRO A 7 33.65 -0.65 -9.83
C PRO A 7 32.76 -1.86 -10.12
N ASP A 8 32.55 -2.73 -9.14
CA ASP A 8 31.67 -3.90 -9.24
C ASP A 8 30.19 -3.57 -9.02
N GLY A 9 29.82 -2.29 -8.88
CA GLY A 9 28.47 -1.81 -8.66
C GLY A 9 27.99 -1.87 -7.21
N THR A 10 28.83 -2.17 -6.23
CA THR A 10 28.42 -2.21 -4.81
C THR A 10 28.29 -0.79 -4.26
N LEU A 11 27.14 -0.44 -3.69
CA LEU A 11 26.93 0.81 -2.94
C LEU A 11 27.72 0.80 -1.63
N VAL A 12 28.48 1.87 -1.38
CA VAL A 12 29.33 2.01 -0.18
C VAL A 12 28.81 3.10 0.73
N ALA A 13 28.42 4.25 0.16
CA ALA A 13 27.87 5.36 0.89
C ALA A 13 26.85 6.13 0.06
N ARG A 14 25.89 6.74 0.72
CA ARG A 14 24.86 7.56 0.06
C ARG A 14 24.56 8.80 0.87
N LYS A 15 24.37 9.92 0.16
CA LYS A 15 23.92 11.17 0.74
C LYS A 15 22.64 11.62 0.02
N PHE A 16 21.64 12.00 0.80
CA PHE A 16 20.39 12.56 0.33
C PHE A 16 20.14 13.92 0.97
N GLU A 17 19.98 14.94 0.16
CA GLU A 17 19.62 16.28 0.60
C GLU A 17 18.34 16.71 -0.12
N ALA A 18 17.37 17.25 0.64
CA ALA A 18 16.10 17.69 0.09
C ALA A 18 15.59 18.97 0.75
N TRP A 19 15.07 19.88 -0.08
CA TRP A 19 14.39 21.09 0.37
C TRP A 19 12.93 21.03 -0.04
N SER A 20 12.03 20.99 0.94
CA SER A 20 10.59 20.96 0.72
C SER A 20 10.01 22.35 0.85
N ASN A 21 9.38 22.84 -0.21
CA ASN A 21 8.62 24.07 -0.18
C ASN A 21 7.28 23.86 0.53
N GLN A 22 7.13 24.39 1.75
CA GLN A 22 5.91 24.25 2.53
C GLN A 22 4.83 25.26 2.17
N GLY A 23 5.19 26.35 1.48
CA GLY A 23 4.30 27.48 1.26
C GLY A 23 4.26 28.44 2.44
N ALA A 24 3.21 29.26 2.53
CA ALA A 24 3.10 30.32 3.52
C ALA A 24 2.68 29.85 4.92
N TYR A 25 2.04 28.67 5.00
CA TYR A 25 1.50 28.14 6.25
C TYR A 25 1.96 26.72 6.51
N ALA A 26 2.20 26.41 7.78
CA ALA A 26 2.50 25.05 8.19
C ALA A 26 1.28 24.14 7.98
N SER A 27 1.51 23.03 7.27
CA SER A 27 0.57 21.94 7.11
C SER A 27 1.38 20.63 7.20
N HIS A 28 1.47 19.86 6.15
CA HIS A 28 2.15 18.58 6.12
C HIS A 28 3.59 18.60 5.57
N GLY A 29 4.11 19.77 5.17
CA GLY A 29 5.38 19.88 4.42
C GLY A 29 6.57 19.19 5.07
N HIS A 30 6.75 19.32 6.39
CA HIS A 30 7.82 18.68 7.14
C HIS A 30 7.70 17.14 7.18
N SER A 31 6.48 16.64 7.36
CA SER A 31 6.23 15.19 7.41
C SER A 31 6.37 14.53 6.03
N ILE A 32 6.03 15.26 4.95
CA ILE A 32 6.17 14.80 3.58
C ILE A 32 7.64 14.56 3.22
N VAL A 33 8.50 15.54 3.48
CA VAL A 33 9.92 15.40 3.18
C VAL A 33 10.59 14.37 4.08
N ALA A 34 10.21 14.30 5.36
CA ALA A 34 10.70 13.29 6.29
C ALA A 34 10.31 11.87 5.86
N LYS A 35 9.10 11.68 5.31
CA LYS A 35 8.66 10.39 4.78
C LYS A 35 9.48 9.97 3.56
N GLY A 36 9.73 10.88 2.62
CA GLY A 36 10.61 10.63 1.48
C GLY A 36 12.05 10.29 1.90
N MET A 37 12.60 11.06 2.86
CA MET A 37 13.91 10.81 3.44
C MET A 37 14.00 9.42 4.10
N GLY A 38 13.01 9.04 4.89
CA GLY A 38 13.00 7.73 5.54
C GLY A 38 12.85 6.56 4.58
N ALA A 39 12.21 6.76 3.44
CA ALA A 39 12.04 5.73 2.42
C ALA A 39 13.27 5.54 1.52
N PHE A 40 14.02 6.60 1.27
CA PHE A 40 15.15 6.60 0.36
C PHE A 40 16.25 5.56 0.68
N PRO A 41 16.73 5.43 1.95
CA PRO A 41 17.79 4.48 2.27
C PRO A 41 17.34 3.03 2.27
N GLN A 42 16.08 2.77 2.51
CA GLN A 42 15.58 1.42 2.78
C GLN A 42 15.63 0.54 1.54
N LEU A 43 15.31 1.09 0.37
CA LEU A 43 15.27 0.31 -0.87
C LEU A 43 16.65 -0.25 -1.26
N TYR A 44 17.67 0.56 -1.14
CA TYR A 44 19.06 0.21 -1.39
C TYR A 44 19.91 0.55 -0.15
N PRO A 45 19.93 -0.34 0.84
CA PRO A 45 20.67 -0.08 2.07
C PRO A 45 22.18 -0.04 1.84
N CYS A 46 22.86 0.80 2.61
CA CYS A 46 24.32 0.81 2.69
C CYS A 46 24.75 1.23 4.10
N ASP A 47 26.00 0.89 4.48
CA ASP A 47 26.49 1.11 5.84
C ASP A 47 26.71 2.58 6.18
N ASN A 48 26.96 3.42 5.17
CA ASN A 48 27.26 4.84 5.34
C ASN A 48 26.16 5.67 4.67
N LEU A 49 25.32 6.28 5.51
CA LEU A 49 24.18 7.05 5.05
C LEU A 49 24.10 8.41 5.74
N GLU A 50 23.94 9.45 4.95
CA GLU A 50 23.66 10.81 5.41
C GLU A 50 22.39 11.32 4.73
N CYS A 51 21.42 11.77 5.53
CA CYS A 51 20.16 12.29 4.99
C CYS A 51 19.80 13.59 5.71
N ASP A 52 19.79 14.70 4.97
CA ASP A 52 19.42 16.01 5.46
C ASP A 52 18.22 16.56 4.68
N CYS A 53 17.16 16.93 5.41
CA CYS A 53 15.97 17.47 4.81
C CYS A 53 15.53 18.76 5.51
N TRP A 54 15.19 19.74 4.70
CA TRP A 54 14.71 21.05 5.17
C TRP A 54 13.32 21.34 4.63
N THR A 55 12.49 21.91 5.47
CA THR A 55 11.20 22.45 5.07
C THR A 55 11.27 23.96 5.15
N VAL A 56 10.99 24.62 4.04
CA VAL A 56 11.14 26.08 3.91
C VAL A 56 9.80 26.77 3.67
N TYR A 57 9.58 27.86 4.36
CA TYR A 57 8.43 28.73 4.11
C TYR A 57 8.67 29.58 2.86
N THR A 58 7.59 29.80 2.11
CA THR A 58 7.59 30.66 0.93
C THR A 58 6.23 31.37 0.81
N ASN A 59 6.11 32.33 -0.08
CA ASN A 59 4.86 33.04 -0.40
C ASN A 59 3.95 32.29 -1.39
N ARG A 60 4.07 30.96 -1.45
CA ARG A 60 3.21 30.09 -2.28
C ARG A 60 2.09 29.45 -1.45
N PRO A 61 1.08 28.85 -2.09
CA PRO A 61 0.09 28.04 -1.37
C PRO A 61 0.75 26.96 -0.50
N ALA A 62 0.12 26.66 0.63
CA ALA A 62 0.62 25.65 1.56
C ALA A 62 0.71 24.26 0.90
N ALA A 63 1.83 23.57 1.12
CA ALA A 63 1.97 22.18 0.71
C ALA A 63 1.09 21.28 1.58
N GLY A 64 0.49 20.27 0.96
CA GLY A 64 -0.39 19.32 1.63
C GLY A 64 -0.09 17.88 1.23
N ALA A 65 -0.79 16.95 1.88
CA ALA A 65 -0.70 15.53 1.60
C ALA A 65 -1.16 15.23 0.16
N MET A 66 -0.36 14.51 -0.59
CA MET A 66 -0.68 13.97 -1.90
C MET A 66 -0.36 12.48 -1.89
N ARG A 67 -1.07 11.67 -2.68
CA ARG A 67 -0.90 10.20 -2.77
C ARG A 67 0.57 9.82 -2.87
N GLY A 68 1.05 9.01 -1.92
CA GLY A 68 2.45 8.62 -1.78
C GLY A 68 3.28 9.45 -0.80
N TYR A 69 2.84 10.66 -0.42
CA TYR A 69 3.32 11.46 0.71
C TYR A 69 4.84 11.65 0.75
N GLY A 70 5.43 12.08 -0.39
CA GLY A 70 6.87 12.33 -0.54
C GLY A 70 7.69 11.12 -1.02
N ILE A 71 7.21 9.91 -0.88
CA ILE A 71 7.89 8.70 -1.39
C ILE A 71 8.03 8.74 -2.92
N PRO A 72 7.00 9.11 -3.73
CA PRO A 72 7.18 9.17 -5.18
C PRO A 72 8.31 10.09 -5.63
N GLN A 73 8.47 11.25 -4.99
CA GLN A 73 9.53 12.19 -5.32
C GLN A 73 10.92 11.61 -5.00
N ALA A 74 11.07 11.02 -3.80
CA ALA A 74 12.34 10.42 -3.38
C ALA A 74 12.70 9.18 -4.22
N MET A 75 11.71 8.33 -4.53
CA MET A 75 11.92 7.13 -5.34
C MET A 75 12.25 7.51 -6.79
N TRP A 76 11.52 8.46 -7.38
CA TRP A 76 11.83 8.93 -8.73
C TRP A 76 13.26 9.47 -8.82
N ALA A 77 13.65 10.36 -7.90
CA ALA A 77 14.99 10.91 -7.87
C ALA A 77 16.06 9.82 -7.64
N GLY A 78 15.76 8.86 -6.74
CA GLY A 78 16.65 7.73 -6.45
C GLY A 78 16.84 6.80 -7.65
N GLU A 79 15.76 6.44 -8.33
CA GLU A 79 15.80 5.53 -9.47
C GLU A 79 16.45 6.14 -10.70
N CYS A 80 16.23 7.45 -10.98
CA CYS A 80 16.97 8.18 -12.02
C CYS A 80 18.46 8.23 -11.70
N HIS A 81 18.82 8.49 -10.43
CA HIS A 81 20.21 8.50 -9.98
C HIS A 81 20.89 7.12 -10.12
N ILE A 82 20.16 6.02 -9.89
CA ILE A 82 20.66 4.66 -10.15
C ILE A 82 20.96 4.47 -11.63
N ASP A 83 20.10 4.92 -12.53
CA ASP A 83 20.34 4.82 -13.96
C ASP A 83 21.57 5.65 -14.41
N ASP A 84 21.77 6.84 -13.84
CA ASP A 84 22.97 7.65 -14.07
C ASP A 84 24.25 6.93 -13.59
N ILE A 85 24.21 6.29 -12.42
CA ILE A 85 25.31 5.47 -11.89
C ILE A 85 25.62 4.32 -12.86
N CYS A 86 24.58 3.59 -13.27
CA CYS A 86 24.74 2.45 -14.19
C CYS A 86 25.38 2.87 -15.51
N GLN A 87 24.97 4.00 -16.04
CA GLN A 87 25.59 4.57 -17.24
C GLN A 87 27.07 4.94 -17.01
N ALA A 88 27.39 5.54 -15.85
CA ALA A 88 28.75 5.97 -15.53
C ALA A 88 29.72 4.80 -15.35
N ILE A 89 29.27 3.67 -14.77
CA ILE A 89 30.13 2.50 -14.54
C ILE A 89 29.99 1.42 -15.61
N GLY A 90 29.10 1.61 -16.60
CA GLY A 90 28.87 0.64 -17.69
C GLY A 90 28.16 -0.64 -17.24
N MET A 91 27.35 -0.58 -16.19
CA MET A 91 26.60 -1.72 -15.65
C MET A 91 25.15 -1.73 -16.13
N GLU A 92 24.57 -2.91 -16.32
CA GLU A 92 23.16 -3.05 -16.69
C GLU A 92 22.27 -2.63 -15.50
N PRO A 93 21.24 -1.77 -15.72
CA PRO A 93 20.46 -1.18 -14.62
C PRO A 93 19.75 -2.20 -13.71
N MET A 94 19.27 -3.30 -14.27
CA MET A 94 18.58 -4.31 -13.45
C MET A 94 19.55 -5.19 -12.68
N GLU A 95 20.76 -5.41 -13.21
CA GLU A 95 21.84 -6.09 -12.50
C GLU A 95 22.28 -5.28 -11.29
N PHE A 96 22.46 -3.96 -11.44
CA PHE A 96 22.78 -3.07 -10.34
C PHE A 96 21.71 -3.09 -9.24
N ARG A 97 20.42 -3.02 -9.64
CA ARG A 97 19.31 -3.06 -8.71
C ARG A 97 19.29 -4.38 -7.92
N ARG A 98 19.37 -5.52 -8.58
CA ARG A 98 19.41 -6.84 -7.91
C ARG A 98 20.54 -6.94 -6.90
N LYS A 99 21.70 -6.41 -7.23
CA LYS A 99 22.87 -6.45 -6.36
C LYS A 99 22.69 -5.66 -5.07
N ASN A 100 21.99 -4.51 -5.14
CA ASN A 100 21.93 -3.55 -4.04
C ASN A 100 20.56 -3.47 -3.35
N LEU A 101 19.52 -4.13 -3.85
CA LEU A 101 18.21 -4.17 -3.20
C LEU A 101 18.31 -4.78 -1.79
N MET A 102 17.46 -4.28 -0.90
CA MET A 102 17.34 -4.85 0.45
C MET A 102 17.09 -6.36 0.37
N PRO A 103 17.92 -7.19 1.03
CA PRO A 103 17.76 -8.65 1.01
C PRO A 103 16.66 -9.10 1.96
N VAL A 104 16.15 -10.32 1.77
CA VAL A 104 15.30 -10.98 2.77
C VAL A 104 16.04 -11.07 4.10
N GLY A 105 15.35 -10.78 5.20
CA GLY A 105 15.92 -10.68 6.54
C GLY A 105 16.51 -9.29 6.86
N TYR A 106 16.54 -8.37 5.90
CA TYR A 106 16.92 -6.99 6.19
C TYR A 106 15.92 -6.33 7.14
N THR A 107 16.43 -5.78 8.23
CA THR A 107 15.64 -5.01 9.18
C THR A 107 15.97 -3.54 9.05
N ASP A 108 14.98 -2.72 8.74
CA ASP A 108 15.17 -1.27 8.66
C ASP A 108 15.52 -0.66 10.01
N GLY A 109 16.58 0.14 10.03
CA GLY A 109 17.09 0.79 11.24
C GLY A 109 16.13 1.80 11.86
N PHE A 110 15.22 2.38 11.08
CA PHE A 110 14.28 3.40 11.55
C PHE A 110 12.94 2.79 12.00
N SER A 111 12.26 2.05 11.12
CA SER A 111 10.94 1.47 11.41
C SER A 111 11.01 0.14 12.16
N ARG A 112 12.17 -0.50 12.17
CA ARG A 112 12.37 -1.86 12.69
C ARG A 112 11.57 -2.94 11.97
N ASN A 113 11.05 -2.64 10.78
CA ASN A 113 10.38 -3.61 9.95
C ASN A 113 11.39 -4.51 9.25
N GLU A 114 11.09 -5.80 9.22
CA GLU A 114 11.90 -6.81 8.55
C GLU A 114 11.27 -7.19 7.19
N LEU A 115 12.13 -7.41 6.18
CA LEU A 115 11.69 -7.92 4.88
C LEU A 115 11.63 -9.45 4.93
N TYR A 116 10.44 -10.01 4.88
CA TYR A 116 10.22 -11.46 5.01
C TYR A 116 10.18 -12.22 3.69
N ALA A 117 10.02 -11.54 2.55
CA ALA A 117 9.83 -12.22 1.27
C ALA A 117 10.58 -11.50 0.13
N ASP A 118 11.16 -12.27 -0.79
CA ASP A 118 11.81 -11.75 -2.01
C ASP A 118 10.77 -11.37 -3.08
N THR A 119 9.97 -10.37 -2.79
CA THR A 119 8.96 -9.86 -3.73
C THR A 119 9.56 -8.94 -4.79
N PHE A 120 10.67 -8.26 -4.49
CA PHE A 120 11.32 -7.36 -5.45
C PHE A 120 11.84 -8.11 -6.68
N ASN A 121 12.62 -9.18 -6.48
CA ASN A 121 13.13 -9.97 -7.59
C ASN A 121 12.01 -10.60 -8.40
N GLN A 122 10.97 -11.13 -7.74
CA GLN A 122 9.80 -11.68 -8.43
C GLN A 122 9.06 -10.63 -9.28
N CYS A 123 8.88 -9.40 -8.76
CA CYS A 123 8.28 -8.30 -9.51
C CYS A 123 9.14 -7.88 -10.71
N MET A 124 10.46 -7.78 -10.51
CA MET A 124 11.40 -7.47 -11.59
C MET A 124 11.37 -8.54 -12.69
N ASP A 125 11.42 -9.81 -12.33
CA ASP A 125 11.38 -10.92 -13.30
C ASP A 125 10.11 -10.89 -14.14
N LYS A 126 8.96 -10.74 -13.50
CA LYS A 126 7.68 -10.63 -14.20
C LYS A 126 7.61 -9.38 -15.08
N GLY A 127 8.01 -8.23 -14.56
CA GLY A 127 8.02 -6.96 -15.31
C GLY A 127 8.95 -7.02 -16.52
N MET A 128 10.15 -7.56 -16.36
CA MET A 128 11.11 -7.73 -17.45
C MET A 128 10.57 -8.68 -18.53
N ALA A 129 9.94 -9.79 -18.14
CA ALA A 129 9.33 -10.73 -19.07
C ALA A 129 8.16 -10.11 -19.85
N MET A 130 7.26 -9.38 -19.14
CA MET A 130 6.11 -8.72 -19.78
C MET A 130 6.53 -7.64 -20.79
N LEU A 131 7.63 -6.94 -20.53
CA LEU A 131 8.17 -5.90 -21.41
C LEU A 131 9.06 -6.44 -22.52
N ASP A 132 9.49 -7.70 -22.49
CA ASP A 132 10.60 -8.20 -23.30
C ASP A 132 11.83 -7.27 -23.15
N TYR A 133 12.14 -6.97 -21.87
CA TYR A 133 13.09 -5.93 -21.48
C TYR A 133 14.46 -6.15 -22.09
N GLN A 134 15.02 -7.36 -21.95
CA GLN A 134 16.40 -7.67 -22.37
C GLN A 134 16.62 -7.44 -23.87
N ARG A 135 15.67 -7.86 -24.71
CA ARG A 135 15.73 -7.64 -26.16
C ARG A 135 15.62 -6.16 -26.48
N LYS A 136 14.59 -5.49 -25.95
CA LYS A 136 14.35 -4.06 -26.21
C LYS A 136 15.46 -3.17 -25.68
N TYR A 137 16.02 -3.48 -24.52
CA TYR A 137 17.14 -2.73 -23.95
C TYR A 137 18.34 -2.72 -24.89
N ARG A 138 18.72 -3.90 -25.46
CA ARG A 138 19.81 -4.02 -26.44
C ARG A 138 19.47 -3.32 -27.76
N GLU A 139 18.27 -3.54 -28.28
CA GLU A 139 17.82 -2.98 -29.56
C GLU A 139 17.81 -1.46 -29.53
N TYR A 140 17.45 -0.85 -28.40
CA TYR A 140 17.29 0.59 -28.29
C TYR A 140 18.54 1.36 -27.91
N GLN A 141 19.69 0.70 -27.70
CA GLN A 141 20.96 1.37 -27.39
C GLN A 141 21.52 2.21 -28.55
N ASN A 142 21.43 1.72 -29.78
CA ASN A 142 22.10 2.31 -30.94
C ASN A 142 21.12 2.78 -32.03
N GLN A 143 20.16 3.63 -31.65
CA GLN A 143 19.16 4.14 -32.58
C GLN A 143 19.66 5.37 -33.34
N THR A 144 19.29 5.46 -34.62
CA THR A 144 19.50 6.64 -35.49
C THR A 144 18.15 7.19 -35.97
N GLY A 145 18.09 8.46 -36.38
CA GLY A 145 16.85 9.10 -36.87
C GLY A 145 16.13 9.94 -35.80
N PRO A 146 15.03 10.60 -36.18
CA PRO A 146 14.33 11.56 -35.30
C PRO A 146 13.48 10.90 -34.23
N VAL A 147 13.03 9.65 -34.45
CA VAL A 147 12.22 8.90 -33.48
C VAL A 147 13.13 8.02 -32.64
N ARG A 148 13.02 8.13 -31.33
CA ARG A 148 13.74 7.30 -30.35
C ARG A 148 12.76 6.49 -29.53
N ARG A 149 13.14 5.27 -29.20
CA ARG A 149 12.41 4.38 -28.31
C ARG A 149 13.27 4.05 -27.09
N GLY A 150 12.65 3.86 -25.96
CA GLY A 150 13.32 3.46 -24.73
C GLY A 150 12.52 2.40 -24.00
N VAL A 151 13.19 1.63 -23.17
CA VAL A 151 12.60 0.74 -22.19
C VAL A 151 13.30 0.97 -20.86
N GLY A 152 12.55 1.06 -19.79
CA GLY A 152 13.08 1.25 -18.44
C GLY A 152 12.20 0.51 -17.43
N LEU A 153 12.80 0.17 -16.32
CA LEU A 153 12.15 -0.37 -15.14
C LEU A 153 12.68 0.38 -13.92
N ALA A 154 11.77 0.74 -13.03
CA ALA A 154 12.10 1.28 -11.73
C ALA A 154 11.57 0.34 -10.64
N VAL A 155 12.25 0.29 -9.51
CA VAL A 155 11.82 -0.45 -8.33
C VAL A 155 11.49 0.55 -7.23
N PHE A 156 10.38 0.32 -6.56
CA PHE A 156 10.00 1.16 -5.42
C PHE A 156 9.29 0.33 -4.36
N TRP A 157 9.17 0.90 -3.19
CA TRP A 157 8.40 0.32 -2.12
C TRP A 157 7.57 1.39 -1.42
N TYR A 158 6.52 0.94 -0.76
CA TYR A 158 5.67 1.78 0.07
C TYR A 158 5.18 0.95 1.27
N ASN A 159 5.25 1.52 2.46
CA ASN A 159 4.76 0.81 3.65
C ASN A 159 3.23 0.83 3.72
N THR A 160 2.67 -0.25 4.20
CA THR A 160 1.26 -0.36 4.57
C THR A 160 1.11 -0.03 6.04
N ALA A 161 0.16 0.86 6.37
CA ALA A 161 -0.07 1.39 7.70
C ALA A 161 1.06 2.31 8.21
N VAL A 162 0.90 2.89 9.40
CA VAL A 162 1.83 3.84 10.00
C VAL A 162 2.37 3.40 11.36
N TRP A 163 2.03 2.20 11.81
CA TRP A 163 2.62 1.62 13.00
C TRP A 163 4.15 1.48 12.86
N PRO A 164 4.97 1.80 13.87
CA PRO A 164 4.60 2.23 15.23
C PRO A 164 4.51 3.76 15.41
N ILE A 165 4.56 4.53 14.33
CA ILE A 165 4.60 6.01 14.38
C ILE A 165 3.27 6.58 14.88
N SER A 166 2.15 5.93 14.53
CA SER A 166 0.82 6.32 14.95
C SER A 166 -0.04 5.10 15.27
N LEU A 167 -1.13 5.32 16.01
CA LEU A 167 -2.12 4.29 16.27
C LEU A 167 -2.86 3.92 14.99
N GLU A 168 -3.03 2.62 14.81
CA GLU A 168 -3.86 2.05 13.78
C GLU A 168 -5.17 1.54 14.40
N SER A 169 -6.25 2.23 14.11
CA SER A 169 -7.59 1.85 14.56
C SER A 169 -8.61 2.09 13.46
N SER A 170 -9.63 1.27 13.45
CA SER A 170 -10.79 1.40 12.58
C SER A 170 -12.00 0.79 13.28
N SER A 171 -13.19 1.27 12.94
CA SER A 171 -14.43 0.76 13.48
C SER A 171 -15.47 0.64 12.37
N CYS A 172 -16.37 -0.32 12.53
CA CYS A 172 -17.52 -0.44 11.66
C CYS A 172 -18.76 -0.87 12.44
N ARG A 173 -19.90 -0.65 11.85
CA ARG A 173 -21.20 -1.04 12.34
C ARG A 173 -21.98 -1.71 11.23
N MET A 174 -22.63 -2.83 11.53
CA MET A 174 -23.50 -3.56 10.61
C MET A 174 -24.89 -3.69 11.20
N VAL A 175 -25.91 -3.54 10.37
CA VAL A 175 -27.30 -3.67 10.73
C VAL A 175 -27.96 -4.56 9.68
N LEU A 176 -28.46 -5.73 10.13
CA LEU A 176 -29.26 -6.62 9.29
C LEU A 176 -30.71 -6.11 9.28
N ASN A 177 -31.23 -5.85 8.10
CA ASN A 177 -32.60 -5.39 7.89
C ASN A 177 -33.58 -6.58 7.85
N GLN A 178 -34.88 -6.28 7.94
CA GLN A 178 -35.93 -7.31 7.95
C GLN A 178 -36.09 -8.06 6.62
N ASP A 179 -35.67 -7.43 5.52
CA ASP A 179 -35.67 -8.02 4.16
C ASP A 179 -34.43 -8.89 3.87
N GLY A 180 -33.52 -9.00 4.84
CA GLY A 180 -32.26 -9.74 4.68
C GLY A 180 -31.11 -8.92 4.14
N SER A 181 -31.33 -7.68 3.73
CA SER A 181 -30.26 -6.77 3.32
C SER A 181 -29.45 -6.28 4.53
N LEU A 182 -28.23 -5.80 4.29
CA LEU A 182 -27.33 -5.36 5.33
C LEU A 182 -26.89 -3.92 5.08
N GLN A 183 -27.11 -3.05 6.07
CA GLN A 183 -26.50 -1.73 6.09
C GLN A 183 -25.14 -1.80 6.80
N PHE A 184 -24.15 -1.20 6.16
CA PHE A 184 -22.79 -1.15 6.65
C PHE A 184 -22.30 0.28 6.76
N GLN A 185 -21.76 0.64 7.93
CA GLN A 185 -21.16 1.94 8.21
C GLN A 185 -19.73 1.75 8.67
N THR A 186 -18.81 2.56 8.17
CA THR A 186 -17.40 2.55 8.56
C THR A 186 -16.86 3.97 8.69
N GLY A 187 -15.86 4.16 9.55
CA GLY A 187 -15.08 5.38 9.63
C GLY A 187 -14.05 5.54 8.51
N GLU A 188 -13.90 4.55 7.64
CA GLU A 188 -13.03 4.61 6.47
C GLU A 188 -13.68 5.44 5.36
N THR A 189 -12.88 6.17 4.59
CA THR A 189 -13.35 7.23 3.69
C THR A 189 -13.16 6.86 2.23
N GLU A 190 -14.24 6.87 1.44
CA GLU A 190 -14.17 6.82 -0.02
C GLU A 190 -13.65 8.16 -0.58
N ILE A 191 -12.56 8.11 -1.32
CA ILE A 191 -11.92 9.26 -1.98
C ILE A 191 -11.66 9.01 -3.47
N GLY A 192 -12.39 8.05 -4.06
CA GLY A 192 -12.23 7.63 -5.45
C GLY A 192 -11.34 6.40 -5.65
N GLN A 193 -10.89 5.75 -4.56
CA GLN A 193 -10.05 4.54 -4.62
C GLN A 193 -10.87 3.25 -4.65
N GLY A 194 -12.21 3.30 -4.47
CA GLY A 194 -13.10 2.16 -4.57
C GLY A 194 -13.24 1.35 -3.28
N CYS A 195 -13.04 1.96 -2.11
CA CYS A 195 -13.14 1.24 -0.85
C CYS A 195 -14.56 0.76 -0.55
N ASP A 196 -15.58 1.53 -0.87
CA ASP A 196 -16.97 1.14 -0.65
C ASP A 196 -17.32 -0.17 -1.37
N THR A 197 -16.86 -0.32 -2.62
CA THR A 197 -17.01 -1.56 -3.39
C THR A 197 -16.22 -2.72 -2.77
N ALA A 198 -14.95 -2.48 -2.42
CA ALA A 198 -14.12 -3.51 -1.81
C ALA A 198 -14.70 -3.98 -0.46
N TYR A 199 -15.21 -3.06 0.33
CA TYR A 199 -15.81 -3.39 1.62
C TYR A 199 -17.14 -4.13 1.48
N SER A 200 -17.98 -3.76 0.51
CA SER A 200 -19.20 -4.52 0.21
C SER A 200 -18.89 -5.98 -0.13
N GLN A 201 -17.86 -6.22 -0.94
CA GLN A 201 -17.40 -7.57 -1.26
C GLN A 201 -16.88 -8.33 -0.02
N MET A 202 -16.08 -7.68 0.84
CA MET A 202 -15.57 -8.27 2.07
C MET A 202 -16.70 -8.63 3.04
N VAL A 203 -17.70 -7.77 3.19
CA VAL A 203 -18.87 -8.02 4.02
C VAL A 203 -19.68 -9.19 3.47
N ALA A 204 -20.00 -9.17 2.18
CA ALA A 204 -20.75 -10.21 1.49
C ALA A 204 -20.11 -11.59 1.67
N ASP A 205 -18.83 -11.69 1.41
CA ASP A 205 -18.05 -12.93 1.55
C ASP A 205 -18.01 -13.42 3.02
N ALA A 206 -17.72 -12.52 3.96
CA ALA A 206 -17.60 -12.89 5.38
C ALA A 206 -18.93 -13.24 6.03
N VAL A 207 -20.02 -12.57 5.69
CA VAL A 207 -21.36 -12.87 6.21
C VAL A 207 -21.98 -14.06 5.48
N GLY A 208 -21.80 -14.17 4.17
CA GLY A 208 -22.39 -15.19 3.31
C GLY A 208 -23.70 -14.75 2.66
N ILE A 209 -23.77 -13.48 2.25
CA ILE A 209 -24.92 -12.89 1.55
C ILE A 209 -24.48 -12.38 0.17
N PRO A 210 -25.41 -12.18 -0.78
CA PRO A 210 -25.09 -11.53 -2.06
C PRO A 210 -24.55 -10.13 -1.86
N VAL A 211 -23.58 -9.71 -2.71
CA VAL A 211 -22.97 -8.38 -2.62
C VAL A 211 -23.95 -7.25 -2.89
N GLU A 212 -24.97 -7.49 -3.72
CA GLU A 212 -26.06 -6.58 -4.02
C GLU A 212 -26.96 -6.25 -2.82
N ASP A 213 -26.96 -7.12 -1.80
CA ASP A 213 -27.70 -6.93 -0.57
C ASP A 213 -26.90 -6.17 0.50
N VAL A 214 -25.66 -5.79 0.21
CA VAL A 214 -24.83 -4.98 1.11
C VAL A 214 -24.88 -3.51 0.70
N HIS A 215 -25.42 -2.67 1.58
CA HIS A 215 -25.57 -1.24 1.36
C HIS A 215 -24.61 -0.44 2.24
N VAL A 216 -23.57 0.13 1.62
CA VAL A 216 -22.62 1.01 2.32
C VAL A 216 -23.28 2.36 2.56
N VAL A 217 -23.29 2.79 3.81
CA VAL A 217 -23.71 4.16 4.17
C VAL A 217 -22.46 5.05 4.24
N SER A 218 -22.13 5.65 3.12
CA SER A 218 -20.91 6.45 2.93
C SER A 218 -21.17 7.95 3.16
N THR A 219 -21.83 8.29 4.28
CA THR A 219 -22.21 9.67 4.59
C THR A 219 -21.05 10.53 5.06
N GLN A 220 -20.00 9.94 5.58
CA GLN A 220 -18.84 10.62 6.18
C GLN A 220 -19.24 11.61 7.29
N ASP A 221 -20.34 11.34 7.97
CA ASP A 221 -20.89 12.14 9.04
C ASP A 221 -20.36 11.62 10.38
N THR A 222 -19.57 12.42 11.08
CA THR A 222 -18.94 12.06 12.35
C THR A 222 -19.92 11.83 13.49
N ASP A 223 -21.16 12.28 13.37
CA ASP A 223 -22.22 12.00 14.35
C ASP A 223 -22.83 10.60 14.17
N VAL A 224 -22.68 10.00 13.00
CA VAL A 224 -23.34 8.73 12.64
C VAL A 224 -22.34 7.62 12.37
N THR A 225 -21.25 7.91 11.65
CA THR A 225 -20.25 6.91 11.28
C THR A 225 -19.32 6.58 12.45
N PRO A 226 -18.96 5.30 12.62
CA PRO A 226 -17.93 4.91 13.59
C PRO A 226 -16.60 5.57 13.31
N PHE A 227 -15.73 5.61 14.32
CA PHE A 227 -14.43 6.24 14.21
C PHE A 227 -13.51 5.50 13.22
N GLY A 228 -12.82 6.26 12.39
CA GLY A 228 -11.70 5.84 11.57
C GLY A 228 -10.67 6.95 11.46
N THR A 229 -9.40 6.60 11.29
CA THR A 229 -8.31 7.58 11.25
C THR A 229 -8.11 8.20 9.87
N GLY A 230 -8.69 7.64 8.81
CA GLY A 230 -8.69 8.18 7.46
C GLY A 230 -7.99 7.34 6.39
N ALA A 231 -8.07 7.82 5.15
CA ALA A 231 -7.56 7.17 3.94
C ALA A 231 -6.09 7.55 3.67
N TYR A 232 -5.13 6.92 4.30
CA TYR A 232 -3.71 7.18 4.09
C TYR A 232 -2.86 5.91 4.32
N ALA A 233 -1.60 5.93 3.90
CA ALA A 233 -0.61 4.85 4.11
C ALA A 233 -1.10 3.45 3.72
N SER A 234 -1.97 3.34 2.72
CA SER A 234 -2.56 2.07 2.24
C SER A 234 -3.22 1.23 3.36
N ARG A 235 -3.73 1.89 4.41
CA ARG A 235 -4.24 1.21 5.61
C ARG A 235 -5.68 0.70 5.47
N GLN A 236 -6.48 1.29 4.58
CA GLN A 236 -7.91 1.06 4.58
C GLN A 236 -8.29 -0.41 4.37
N THR A 237 -7.81 -1.06 3.32
CA THR A 237 -8.11 -2.50 3.11
C THR A 237 -7.48 -3.37 4.19
N TYR A 238 -6.31 -3.01 4.70
CA TYR A 238 -5.61 -3.80 5.71
C TYR A 238 -6.22 -3.62 7.11
N ILE A 239 -6.26 -2.40 7.62
CA ILE A 239 -6.76 -2.11 8.98
C ILE A 239 -8.28 -2.04 9.00
N GLY A 240 -8.89 -1.25 8.09
CA GLY A 240 -10.34 -1.14 7.96
C GLY A 240 -10.97 -2.46 7.60
N GLY A 241 -10.40 -3.18 6.62
CA GLY A 241 -10.85 -4.50 6.23
C GLY A 241 -10.82 -5.53 7.37
N PHE A 242 -9.80 -5.48 8.24
CA PHE A 242 -9.77 -6.35 9.43
C PHE A 242 -10.92 -6.06 10.39
N SER A 243 -11.21 -4.80 10.68
CA SER A 243 -12.36 -4.39 11.51
C SER A 243 -13.69 -4.88 10.90
N ILE A 244 -13.82 -4.74 9.58
CA ILE A 244 -15.00 -5.19 8.83
C ILE A 244 -15.18 -6.70 8.92
N MET A 245 -14.12 -7.47 8.66
CA MET A 245 -14.12 -8.91 8.73
C MET A 245 -14.53 -9.42 10.13
N GLN A 246 -13.97 -8.84 11.20
CA GLN A 246 -14.31 -9.22 12.57
C GLN A 246 -15.79 -8.96 12.88
N THR A 247 -16.32 -7.82 12.47
CA THR A 247 -17.73 -7.47 12.70
C THR A 247 -18.66 -8.35 11.86
N ALA A 248 -18.30 -8.63 10.61
CA ALA A 248 -19.08 -9.50 9.72
C ALA A 248 -19.14 -10.93 10.23
N LEU A 249 -18.02 -11.48 10.69
CA LEU A 249 -17.97 -12.82 11.27
C LEU A 249 -18.79 -12.91 12.57
N ALA A 250 -18.74 -11.90 13.42
CA ALA A 250 -19.56 -11.85 14.63
C ALA A 250 -21.07 -11.79 14.30
N LEU A 251 -21.46 -11.03 13.27
CA LEU A 251 -22.84 -11.01 12.79
C LEU A 251 -23.26 -12.36 12.23
N ARG A 252 -22.44 -12.99 11.40
CA ARG A 252 -22.69 -14.33 10.86
C ARG A 252 -22.89 -15.35 11.98
N GLU A 253 -22.02 -15.35 12.98
CA GLU A 253 -22.15 -16.24 14.14
C GLU A 253 -23.50 -16.03 14.86
N ARG A 254 -23.90 -14.78 15.08
CA ARG A 254 -25.19 -14.47 15.71
C ARG A 254 -26.37 -14.94 14.88
N ILE A 255 -26.34 -14.81 13.56
CA ILE A 255 -27.36 -15.34 12.64
C ILE A 255 -27.47 -16.86 12.78
N LEU A 256 -26.34 -17.56 12.76
CA LEU A 256 -26.31 -19.02 12.89
C LEU A 256 -26.78 -19.50 14.27
N GLN A 257 -26.53 -18.75 15.34
CA GLN A 257 -27.08 -19.04 16.68
C GLN A 257 -28.61 -18.93 16.72
N ILE A 258 -29.16 -17.88 16.09
CA ILE A 258 -30.62 -17.71 15.99
C ILE A 258 -31.22 -18.87 15.17
N ALA A 259 -30.57 -19.24 14.08
CA ALA A 259 -30.99 -20.40 13.30
C ALA A 259 -30.95 -21.71 14.09
N HIS A 260 -29.95 -21.91 14.94
CA HIS A 260 -29.89 -23.03 15.89
C HIS A 260 -31.07 -23.02 16.84
N GLU A 261 -31.39 -21.88 17.44
CA GLU A 261 -32.53 -21.74 18.39
C GLU A 261 -33.86 -22.12 17.72
N GLN A 262 -34.04 -21.76 16.45
CA GLN A 262 -35.26 -22.02 15.68
C GLN A 262 -35.36 -23.47 15.18
N THR A 263 -34.25 -24.00 14.64
CA THR A 263 -34.23 -25.31 13.98
C THR A 263 -33.84 -26.46 14.88
N ARG A 264 -33.25 -26.19 16.05
CA ARG A 264 -32.60 -27.14 16.96
C ARG A 264 -31.41 -27.88 16.36
N MET A 265 -30.93 -27.47 15.18
CA MET A 265 -29.72 -28.04 14.58
C MET A 265 -28.47 -27.40 15.20
N PRO A 266 -27.41 -28.16 15.50
CA PRO A 266 -26.17 -27.59 16.00
C PRO A 266 -25.57 -26.53 15.04
N VAL A 267 -25.05 -25.44 15.56
CA VAL A 267 -24.39 -24.37 14.74
C VAL A 267 -23.29 -24.97 13.87
N SER A 268 -22.57 -25.98 14.33
CA SER A 268 -21.48 -26.62 13.59
C SER A 268 -21.88 -27.23 12.24
N VAL A 269 -23.16 -27.64 12.11
CA VAL A 269 -23.70 -28.20 10.86
C VAL A 269 -24.41 -27.19 9.98
N LEU A 270 -24.62 -25.97 10.49
CA LEU A 270 -25.26 -24.88 9.75
C LEU A 270 -24.25 -24.00 9.04
N ASP A 271 -24.67 -23.40 7.94
CA ASP A 271 -23.95 -22.38 7.21
C ASP A 271 -24.88 -21.30 6.70
N LEU A 272 -24.32 -20.14 6.33
CA LEU A 272 -25.05 -19.06 5.67
C LEU A 272 -24.39 -18.83 4.29
N VAL A 273 -25.13 -19.14 3.24
CA VAL A 273 -24.66 -19.04 1.85
C VAL A 273 -25.75 -18.38 1.01
N ASP A 274 -25.38 -17.36 0.25
CA ASP A 274 -26.30 -16.58 -0.60
C ASP A 274 -27.57 -16.13 0.15
N GLY A 275 -27.39 -15.64 1.39
CA GLY A 275 -28.48 -15.16 2.23
C GLY A 275 -29.40 -16.26 2.80
N LYS A 276 -29.05 -17.53 2.66
CA LYS A 276 -29.85 -18.67 3.12
C LYS A 276 -29.09 -19.48 4.13
N ILE A 277 -29.81 -19.88 5.19
CA ILE A 277 -29.32 -20.89 6.14
C ILE A 277 -29.43 -22.27 5.51
N ILE A 278 -28.30 -22.95 5.42
CA ILE A 278 -28.23 -24.30 4.85
C ILE A 278 -27.54 -25.27 5.82
N ARG A 279 -27.72 -26.56 5.60
CA ARG A 279 -26.86 -27.59 6.21
C ARG A 279 -25.63 -27.81 5.36
N LYS A 280 -24.45 -27.85 5.99
CA LYS A 280 -23.17 -28.07 5.31
C LYS A 280 -23.06 -29.38 4.54
N GLU A 281 -23.77 -30.44 5.04
CA GLU A 281 -23.70 -31.77 4.45
C GLU A 281 -24.36 -31.90 3.09
N ASP A 282 -25.51 -31.26 2.90
CA ASP A 282 -26.36 -31.45 1.71
C ASP A 282 -26.77 -30.15 1.01
N GLY A 283 -26.33 -29.00 1.53
CA GLY A 283 -26.63 -27.71 0.96
C GLY A 283 -28.11 -27.29 1.04
N ARG A 284 -28.89 -27.87 1.94
CA ARG A 284 -30.33 -27.62 2.09
C ARG A 284 -30.65 -26.87 3.38
#